data_6c08f7795b25ca7502cea15649cc78b4
#
_entry.id   6c08f7795b25ca7502cea15649cc78b4
#
_cell.length_a   1.000
_cell.length_b   1.000
_cell.length_c   1.000
_cell.angle_alpha   90.00
_cell.angle_beta   90.00
_cell.angle_gamma   90.00
#
_symmetry.space_group_name_H-M   'P 1'
#
loop_
_entity.id
_entity.type
_entity.pdbx_description
1 polymer ?
#
loop_
_entity_poly.entity_id
_entity_poly.type
_entity_poly.pdbx_seq_one_letter_code
_entity_poly.pdbx_strand_id
1 'polypeptide(L)'
;MYCSKCGAVLAADAAFCVSCGIPVVRGALAGAAGLPVPANVGVAGFSTTRSVTYAGFWLRFVAYLIDGVILGIAIFALVIPLLFLTGLAATLERLPHHLDGQISPAAIAAIVLLALTFAAVAVVLKWLYFAYLESGEKQATWGKQALGLYVTDGAAEHISFGRASGRFFAKMISGLIPLGIGYIMAGFTERKQALHDMIAGCLVLRR
;
A
#
# COMPACT_ATOMS: atom_id res chain seq x y z
N MET A 1 46.77 5.82 -4.40
CA MET A 1 45.89 4.59 -4.40
C MET A 1 44.61 4.90 -5.14
N TYR A 2 43.86 3.88 -5.60
CA TYR A 2 42.61 4.08 -6.32
C TYR A 2 41.41 3.61 -5.47
N CYS A 3 40.27 4.28 -5.63
CA CYS A 3 39.04 3.87 -4.95
C CYS A 3 38.49 2.59 -5.57
N SER A 4 38.23 1.57 -4.75
CA SER A 4 37.69 0.27 -5.20
C SER A 4 36.28 0.34 -5.78
N LYS A 5 35.53 1.42 -5.50
CA LYS A 5 34.13 1.59 -5.99
C LYS A 5 34.05 2.41 -7.26
N CYS A 6 34.78 3.51 -7.38
CA CYS A 6 34.64 4.45 -8.51
C CYS A 6 35.91 4.68 -9.32
N GLY A 7 37.04 4.04 -8.97
CA GLY A 7 38.31 4.17 -9.67
C GLY A 7 39.05 5.51 -9.50
N ALA A 8 38.49 6.47 -8.75
CA ALA A 8 39.10 7.77 -8.55
C ALA A 8 40.44 7.64 -7.80
N VAL A 9 41.42 8.49 -8.18
CA VAL A 9 42.70 8.59 -7.49
C VAL A 9 42.49 9.18 -6.09
N LEU A 10 43.02 8.50 -5.08
CA LEU A 10 42.93 8.92 -3.69
C LEU A 10 44.27 9.42 -3.17
N ALA A 11 44.25 10.46 -2.36
CA ALA A 11 45.43 10.89 -1.61
C ALA A 11 45.86 9.76 -0.64
N ALA A 12 47.15 9.74 -0.31
CA ALA A 12 47.70 8.65 0.54
C ALA A 12 47.12 8.61 1.94
N ASP A 13 46.58 9.70 2.42
CA ASP A 13 46.01 9.94 3.76
C ASP A 13 44.48 10.02 3.78
N ALA A 14 43.80 9.91 2.62
CA ALA A 14 42.36 10.04 2.53
C ALA A 14 41.61 9.00 3.36
N ALA A 15 40.77 9.46 4.31
CA ALA A 15 39.87 8.59 5.08
C ALA A 15 38.60 8.23 4.29
N PHE A 16 38.21 9.07 3.35
CA PHE A 16 37.03 8.89 2.49
C PHE A 16 37.36 9.26 1.05
N CYS A 17 36.69 8.58 0.12
CA CYS A 17 36.80 8.94 -1.30
C CYS A 17 36.05 10.25 -1.57
N VAL A 18 36.75 11.29 -2.06
CA VAL A 18 36.14 12.59 -2.38
C VAL A 18 35.13 12.53 -3.54
N SER A 19 35.21 11.51 -4.35
CA SER A 19 34.33 11.37 -5.53
C SER A 19 33.02 10.59 -5.23
N CYS A 20 33.06 9.58 -4.33
CA CYS A 20 31.89 8.72 -4.05
C CYS A 20 31.56 8.57 -2.57
N GLY A 21 32.28 9.26 -1.67
CA GLY A 21 32.00 9.31 -0.22
C GLY A 21 32.27 8.00 0.55
N ILE A 22 32.77 6.94 -0.10
CA ILE A 22 33.01 5.67 0.59
C ILE A 22 34.23 5.76 1.50
N PRO A 23 34.21 5.18 2.74
CA PRO A 23 35.39 5.14 3.59
C PRO A 23 36.48 4.27 2.94
N VAL A 24 37.72 4.76 2.98
CA VAL A 24 38.89 4.02 2.48
C VAL A 24 39.43 3.14 3.57
N VAL A 25 39.15 1.83 3.45
CA VAL A 25 39.75 0.83 4.33
C VAL A 25 41.22 0.65 3.93
N ARG A 26 42.12 1.17 4.75
CA ARG A 26 43.53 0.87 4.58
C ARG A 26 43.78 -0.58 5.00
N GLY A 27 44.05 -1.43 4.06
CA GLY A 27 44.55 -2.76 4.37
C GLY A 27 45.80 -2.61 5.22
N ALA A 28 45.82 -3.16 6.40
CA ALA A 28 47.01 -3.27 7.21
C ALA A 28 48.03 -4.14 6.44
N LEU A 29 48.89 -3.49 5.70
CA LEU A 29 50.06 -4.16 5.13
C LEU A 29 51.08 -4.39 6.24
N ALA A 30 51.29 -5.67 6.52
CA ALA A 30 52.50 -6.36 6.99
C ALA A 30 53.54 -5.46 7.66
N GLY A 31 53.73 -5.65 8.97
CA GLY A 31 54.92 -5.21 9.62
C GLY A 31 54.78 -4.78 11.06
N ALA A 32 54.18 -5.55 11.95
CA ALA A 32 54.43 -5.50 13.38
C ALA A 32 54.14 -6.90 13.94
N ALA A 33 55.21 -7.69 14.02
CA ALA A 33 55.21 -8.94 14.79
C ALA A 33 54.95 -8.59 16.28
N GLY A 34 53.96 -9.25 16.89
CA GLY A 34 53.97 -9.47 18.33
C GLY A 34 52.93 -8.74 19.21
N LEU A 35 51.73 -8.45 18.75
CA LEU A 35 50.63 -8.17 19.70
C LEU A 35 49.51 -9.20 19.49
N PRO A 36 49.02 -9.89 20.56
CA PRO A 36 47.87 -10.77 20.42
C PRO A 36 46.64 -9.97 20.01
N VAL A 37 46.13 -10.23 18.82
CA VAL A 37 44.84 -9.73 18.39
C VAL A 37 43.80 -10.34 19.33
N PRO A 38 43.02 -9.53 20.09
CA PRO A 38 41.93 -10.08 20.87
C PRO A 38 40.94 -10.73 19.88
N ALA A 39 40.74 -12.05 20.05
CA ALA A 39 39.92 -12.91 19.21
C ALA A 39 38.40 -12.55 19.28
N ASN A 40 38.05 -11.35 19.63
CA ASN A 40 36.65 -10.91 19.83
C ASN A 40 36.42 -9.47 19.39
N VAL A 41 37.03 -9.02 18.32
CA VAL A 41 36.42 -7.95 17.53
C VAL A 41 35.31 -8.63 16.75
N GLY A 42 34.17 -8.81 17.39
CA GLY A 42 32.93 -9.10 16.73
C GLY A 42 32.81 -8.08 15.60
N VAL A 43 32.89 -8.54 14.35
CA VAL A 43 32.51 -7.76 13.18
C VAL A 43 31.03 -7.45 13.40
N ALA A 44 30.77 -6.36 14.12
CA ALA A 44 29.44 -5.88 14.37
C ALA A 44 28.80 -5.65 13.00
N GLY A 45 27.93 -6.59 12.65
CA GLY A 45 26.88 -6.33 11.69
C GLY A 45 27.39 -5.91 10.31
N PHE A 46 27.85 -6.87 9.49
CA PHE A 46 27.49 -6.82 8.09
C PHE A 46 25.96 -6.81 8.08
N SER A 47 25.39 -5.62 8.10
CA SER A 47 23.97 -5.42 7.79
C SER A 47 23.81 -6.01 6.41
N THR A 48 23.36 -7.26 6.34
CA THR A 48 22.84 -7.83 5.12
C THR A 48 21.77 -6.83 4.66
N THR A 49 22.13 -5.99 3.71
CA THR A 49 21.17 -5.13 3.00
C THR A 49 20.13 -6.10 2.47
N ARG A 50 19.06 -6.27 3.24
CA ARG A 50 17.91 -7.07 2.84
C ARG A 50 17.48 -6.49 1.50
N SER A 51 17.68 -7.22 0.42
CA SER A 51 17.28 -6.78 -0.91
C SER A 51 15.78 -6.54 -0.87
N VAL A 52 15.39 -5.27 -0.85
CA VAL A 52 14.00 -4.87 -0.79
C VAL A 52 13.40 -5.10 -2.18
N THR A 53 12.47 -6.04 -2.28
CA THR A 53 11.79 -6.33 -3.53
C THR A 53 10.49 -5.54 -3.59
N TYR A 54 10.38 -4.61 -4.54
CA TYR A 54 9.18 -3.82 -4.76
C TYR A 54 8.11 -4.62 -5.51
N ALA A 55 6.84 -4.47 -5.10
CA ALA A 55 5.72 -5.08 -5.78
C ALA A 55 5.36 -4.29 -7.05
N GLY A 56 5.47 -4.93 -8.21
CA GLY A 56 5.05 -4.34 -9.49
C GLY A 56 3.53 -4.26 -9.63
N PHE A 57 3.09 -3.61 -10.73
CA PHE A 57 1.67 -3.36 -11.03
C PHE A 57 0.81 -4.64 -10.98
N TRP A 58 1.21 -5.72 -11.67
CA TRP A 58 0.40 -6.93 -11.79
C TRP A 58 0.11 -7.63 -10.46
N LEU A 59 1.10 -7.71 -9.58
CA LEU A 59 0.89 -8.31 -8.25
C LEU A 59 -0.12 -7.50 -7.42
N ARG A 60 -0.07 -6.17 -7.49
CA ARG A 60 -1.02 -5.29 -6.81
C ARG A 60 -2.41 -5.36 -7.41
N PHE A 61 -2.49 -5.52 -8.74
CA PHE A 61 -3.76 -5.69 -9.45
C PHE A 61 -4.45 -6.99 -9.03
N VAL A 62 -3.73 -8.11 -9.01
CA VAL A 62 -4.28 -9.39 -8.53
C VAL A 62 -4.68 -9.31 -7.06
N ALA A 63 -3.86 -8.69 -6.19
CA ALA A 63 -4.24 -8.46 -4.80
C ALA A 63 -5.54 -7.66 -4.68
N TYR A 64 -5.69 -6.61 -5.48
CA TYR A 64 -6.91 -5.80 -5.50
C TYR A 64 -8.14 -6.59 -5.98
N LEU A 65 -7.98 -7.49 -6.97
CA LEU A 65 -9.08 -8.36 -7.41
C LEU A 65 -9.52 -9.32 -6.29
N ILE A 66 -8.57 -9.93 -5.58
CA ILE A 66 -8.88 -10.81 -4.43
C ILE A 66 -9.61 -10.03 -3.35
N ASP A 67 -9.10 -8.85 -2.96
CA ASP A 67 -9.76 -7.96 -2.00
C ASP A 67 -11.15 -7.54 -2.48
N GLY A 68 -11.30 -7.29 -3.79
CA GLY A 68 -12.56 -6.93 -4.43
C GLY A 68 -13.61 -8.04 -4.30
N VAL A 69 -13.22 -9.29 -4.50
CA VAL A 69 -14.11 -10.46 -4.32
C VAL A 69 -14.53 -10.59 -2.86
N ILE A 70 -13.59 -10.51 -1.91
CA ILE A 70 -13.87 -10.62 -0.48
C ILE A 70 -14.84 -9.52 -0.03
N LEU A 71 -14.53 -8.27 -0.37
CA LEU A 71 -15.39 -7.14 -0.03
C LEU A 71 -16.73 -7.19 -0.77
N GLY A 72 -16.74 -7.63 -2.03
CA GLY A 72 -17.95 -7.81 -2.81
C GLY A 72 -18.91 -8.79 -2.14
N ILE A 73 -18.42 -9.95 -1.72
CA ILE A 73 -19.23 -10.96 -0.99
C ILE A 73 -19.74 -10.37 0.33
N ALA A 74 -18.89 -9.69 1.11
CA ALA A 74 -19.27 -9.11 2.39
C ALA A 74 -20.35 -8.01 2.24
N ILE A 75 -20.16 -7.11 1.27
CA ILE A 75 -21.13 -6.04 0.97
C ILE A 75 -22.44 -6.65 0.44
N PHE A 76 -22.37 -7.64 -0.45
CA PHE A 76 -23.55 -8.32 -1.00
C PHE A 76 -24.36 -9.00 0.11
N ALA A 77 -23.69 -9.74 1.00
CA ALA A 77 -24.33 -10.41 2.13
C ALA A 77 -24.99 -9.44 3.12
N LEU A 78 -24.48 -8.21 3.23
CA LEU A 78 -25.07 -7.16 4.08
C LEU A 78 -26.21 -6.42 3.36
N VAL A 79 -25.98 -6.03 2.10
CA VAL A 79 -26.87 -5.12 1.36
C VAL A 79 -28.13 -5.83 0.86
N ILE A 80 -28.01 -7.07 0.37
CA ILE A 80 -29.16 -7.78 -0.22
C ILE A 80 -30.29 -8.03 0.80
N PRO A 81 -30.04 -8.57 2.01
CA PRO A 81 -31.09 -8.72 3.00
C PRO A 81 -31.74 -7.40 3.39
N LEU A 82 -30.94 -6.32 3.48
CA LEU A 82 -31.44 -5.01 3.86
C LEU A 82 -32.31 -4.40 2.75
N LEU A 83 -31.92 -4.54 1.47
CA LEU A 83 -32.73 -4.13 0.32
C LEU A 83 -34.03 -4.95 0.24
N PHE A 84 -33.96 -6.24 0.49
CA PHE A 84 -35.14 -7.11 0.52
C PHE A 84 -36.12 -6.67 1.62
N LEU A 85 -35.62 -6.43 2.83
CA LEU A 85 -36.42 -5.99 3.97
C LEU A 85 -37.08 -4.62 3.72
N THR A 86 -36.31 -3.64 3.22
CA THR A 86 -36.84 -2.29 2.91
C THR A 86 -37.81 -2.31 1.73
N GLY A 87 -37.51 -3.09 0.69
CA GLY A 87 -38.41 -3.29 -0.46
C GLY A 87 -39.72 -3.97 -0.06
N LEU A 88 -39.66 -4.99 0.80
CA LEU A 88 -40.83 -5.67 1.33
C LEU A 88 -41.69 -4.71 2.17
N ALA A 89 -41.07 -3.94 3.07
CA ALA A 89 -41.78 -2.93 3.86
C ALA A 89 -42.49 -1.91 2.97
N ALA A 90 -41.80 -1.36 1.97
CA ALA A 90 -42.38 -0.41 1.04
C ALA A 90 -43.52 -1.01 0.18
N THR A 91 -43.49 -2.31 -0.15
CA THR A 91 -44.57 -2.97 -0.88
C THR A 91 -45.79 -3.21 0.03
N LEU A 92 -45.57 -3.60 1.28
CA LEU A 92 -46.63 -3.79 2.25
C LEU A 92 -47.38 -2.48 2.55
N GLU A 93 -46.69 -1.37 2.67
CA GLU A 93 -47.29 -0.04 2.85
C GLU A 93 -48.13 0.41 1.64
N ARG A 94 -47.75 -0.01 0.43
CA ARG A 94 -48.43 0.37 -0.84
C ARG A 94 -49.60 -0.54 -1.21
N LEU A 95 -49.72 -1.73 -0.65
CA LEU A 95 -50.82 -2.65 -0.97
C LEU A 95 -52.22 -2.01 -0.91
N PRO A 96 -52.54 -1.09 0.02
CA PRO A 96 -53.86 -0.39 0.07
C PRO A 96 -54.07 0.67 -0.98
N HIS A 97 -53.02 1.16 -1.65
CA HIS A 97 -53.07 2.35 -2.54
C HIS A 97 -52.84 2.06 -4.03
N HIS A 98 -52.96 0.84 -4.44
CA HIS A 98 -52.64 0.36 -5.81
C HIS A 98 -53.75 0.68 -6.84
N LEU A 99 -54.01 1.97 -7.13
CA LEU A 99 -54.86 2.33 -8.28
C LEU A 99 -54.31 3.43 -9.23
N ASP A 100 -53.21 4.06 -8.89
CA ASP A 100 -52.63 5.11 -9.77
C ASP A 100 -51.19 4.71 -10.15
N GLY A 101 -50.98 3.99 -11.22
CA GLY A 101 -49.72 3.44 -11.68
C GLY A 101 -48.53 4.42 -11.88
N GLN A 102 -48.56 5.60 -11.26
CA GLN A 102 -47.48 6.58 -11.30
C GLN A 102 -46.58 6.48 -10.07
N ILE A 103 -45.24 6.35 -10.31
CA ILE A 103 -44.26 6.42 -9.25
C ILE A 103 -44.23 7.87 -8.73
N SER A 104 -44.59 8.09 -7.47
CA SER A 104 -44.60 9.44 -6.88
C SER A 104 -43.18 10.01 -6.80
N PRO A 105 -42.98 11.32 -6.95
CA PRO A 105 -41.68 11.97 -6.76
C PRO A 105 -41.07 11.67 -5.38
N ALA A 106 -41.86 11.48 -4.34
CA ALA A 106 -41.42 11.06 -3.02
C ALA A 106 -40.80 9.66 -3.01
N ALA A 107 -41.38 8.72 -3.78
CA ALA A 107 -40.83 7.39 -3.93
C ALA A 107 -39.47 7.40 -4.64
N ILE A 108 -39.33 8.22 -5.69
CA ILE A 108 -38.05 8.41 -6.40
C ILE A 108 -36.98 8.96 -5.42
N ALA A 109 -37.35 10.02 -4.67
CA ALA A 109 -36.47 10.62 -3.70
C ALA A 109 -36.02 9.62 -2.62
N ALA A 110 -36.93 8.78 -2.12
CA ALA A 110 -36.61 7.75 -1.13
C ALA A 110 -35.64 6.69 -1.70
N ILE A 111 -35.84 6.24 -2.95
CA ILE A 111 -34.94 5.30 -3.61
C ILE A 111 -33.54 5.91 -3.79
N VAL A 112 -33.45 7.16 -4.24
CA VAL A 112 -32.18 7.87 -4.41
C VAL A 112 -31.46 8.02 -3.07
N LEU A 113 -32.17 8.45 -2.03
CA LEU A 113 -31.59 8.59 -0.70
C LEU A 113 -31.07 7.23 -0.15
N LEU A 114 -31.84 6.17 -0.33
CA LEU A 114 -31.44 4.81 0.05
C LEU A 114 -30.17 4.39 -0.71
N ALA A 115 -30.13 4.59 -2.04
CA ALA A 115 -28.97 4.26 -2.86
C ALA A 115 -27.71 5.05 -2.42
N LEU A 116 -27.86 6.34 -2.13
CA LEU A 116 -26.77 7.18 -1.62
C LEU A 116 -26.26 6.69 -0.26
N THR A 117 -27.18 6.31 0.63
CA THR A 117 -26.83 5.77 1.94
C THR A 117 -26.03 4.46 1.81
N PHE A 118 -26.47 3.54 0.95
CA PHE A 118 -25.74 2.32 0.68
C PHE A 118 -24.36 2.58 0.07
N ALA A 119 -24.27 3.51 -0.88
CA ALA A 119 -22.99 3.90 -1.47
C ALA A 119 -22.03 4.46 -0.40
N ALA A 120 -22.53 5.33 0.48
CA ALA A 120 -21.74 5.87 1.59
C ALA A 120 -21.25 4.79 2.54
N VAL A 121 -22.12 3.87 2.96
CA VAL A 121 -21.76 2.73 3.81
C VAL A 121 -20.71 1.85 3.13
N ALA A 122 -20.86 1.53 1.85
CA ALA A 122 -19.90 0.74 1.11
C ALA A 122 -18.52 1.41 1.01
N VAL A 123 -18.48 2.74 0.84
CA VAL A 123 -17.22 3.51 0.85
C VAL A 123 -16.56 3.47 2.23
N VAL A 124 -17.34 3.68 3.30
CA VAL A 124 -16.83 3.61 4.68
C VAL A 124 -16.28 2.23 5.01
N LEU A 125 -16.99 1.17 4.65
CA LEU A 125 -16.53 -0.22 4.87
C LEU A 125 -15.23 -0.51 4.12
N LYS A 126 -15.13 -0.09 2.85
CA LYS A 126 -13.89 -0.21 2.07
C LYS A 126 -12.76 0.58 2.70
N TRP A 127 -13.02 1.82 3.09
CA TRP A 127 -12.01 2.66 3.74
C TRP A 127 -11.49 2.01 5.03
N LEU A 128 -12.37 1.59 5.93
CA LEU A 128 -11.99 0.93 7.17
C LEU A 128 -11.21 -0.36 6.90
N TYR A 129 -11.67 -1.19 5.96
CA TYR A 129 -10.98 -2.42 5.57
C TYR A 129 -9.53 -2.16 5.13
N PHE A 130 -9.32 -1.24 4.20
CA PHE A 130 -7.99 -0.93 3.70
C PHE A 130 -7.13 -0.22 4.75
N ALA A 131 -7.67 0.81 5.41
CA ALA A 131 -6.91 1.60 6.37
C ALA A 131 -6.51 0.78 7.61
N TYR A 132 -7.44 -0.02 8.16
CA TYR A 132 -7.19 -0.83 9.34
C TYR A 132 -6.20 -1.97 9.07
N LEU A 133 -6.35 -2.69 7.95
CA LEU A 133 -5.47 -3.82 7.66
C LEU A 133 -4.07 -3.38 7.18
N GLU A 134 -3.96 -2.27 6.47
CA GLU A 134 -2.67 -1.73 6.04
C GLU A 134 -1.90 -1.08 7.19
N SER A 135 -2.58 -0.54 8.21
CA SER A 135 -1.98 -0.03 9.45
C SER A 135 -1.90 -1.06 10.57
N GLY A 136 -2.33 -2.28 10.38
CA GLY A 136 -2.24 -3.36 11.35
C GLY A 136 -0.87 -4.05 11.30
N GLU A 137 -0.61 -4.97 12.23
CA GLU A 137 0.65 -5.70 12.37
C GLU A 137 1.14 -6.37 11.07
N LYS A 138 0.21 -6.87 10.25
CA LYS A 138 0.53 -7.53 8.97
C LYS A 138 0.80 -6.55 7.84
N GLN A 139 0.48 -5.26 8.01
CA GLN A 139 0.67 -4.19 7.02
C GLN A 139 0.07 -4.51 5.64
N ALA A 140 -0.95 -5.34 5.59
CA ALA A 140 -1.48 -5.86 4.33
C ALA A 140 -2.95 -6.26 4.43
N THR A 141 -3.74 -5.94 3.40
CA THR A 141 -5.07 -6.52 3.18
C THR A 141 -4.99 -8.02 2.93
N TRP A 142 -6.08 -8.74 3.03
CA TRP A 142 -6.07 -10.20 2.82
C TRP A 142 -5.60 -10.59 1.43
N GLY A 143 -6.00 -9.87 0.38
CA GLY A 143 -5.51 -10.10 -0.98
C GLY A 143 -4.01 -9.85 -1.12
N LYS A 144 -3.46 -8.84 -0.43
CA LYS A 144 -2.03 -8.60 -0.39
C LYS A 144 -1.28 -9.67 0.40
N GLN A 145 -1.83 -10.11 1.54
CA GLN A 145 -1.25 -11.18 2.33
C GLN A 145 -1.12 -12.48 1.54
N ALA A 146 -2.16 -12.83 0.75
CA ALA A 146 -2.16 -14.03 -0.10
C ALA A 146 -1.00 -14.03 -1.13
N LEU A 147 -0.56 -12.85 -1.56
CA LEU A 147 0.55 -12.69 -2.52
C LEU A 147 1.89 -12.32 -1.86
N GLY A 148 1.96 -12.35 -0.53
CA GLY A 148 3.16 -11.97 0.21
C GLY A 148 3.51 -10.48 0.12
N LEU A 149 2.52 -9.60 -0.12
CA LEU A 149 2.70 -8.15 -0.23
C LEU A 149 2.40 -7.47 1.10
N TYR A 150 3.12 -6.40 1.40
CA TYR A 150 2.87 -5.55 2.57
C TYR A 150 3.21 -4.09 2.26
N VAL A 151 2.58 -3.18 3.01
CA VAL A 151 2.69 -1.73 2.82
C VAL A 151 3.57 -1.15 3.92
N THR A 152 4.54 -0.32 3.53
CA THR A 152 5.43 0.38 4.45
C THR A 152 5.50 1.86 4.09
N ASP A 153 6.17 2.62 4.92
CA ASP A 153 6.60 3.96 4.57
C ASP A 153 7.89 3.95 3.72
N GLY A 154 8.43 5.14 3.43
CA GLY A 154 9.67 5.32 2.66
C GLY A 154 10.93 4.76 3.32
N ALA A 155 10.90 4.53 4.62
CA ALA A 155 11.98 3.94 5.43
C ALA A 155 11.81 2.42 5.64
N ALA A 156 10.81 1.81 5.00
CA ALA A 156 10.39 0.42 5.19
C ALA A 156 9.82 0.12 6.59
N GLU A 157 9.31 1.16 7.27
CA GLU A 157 8.68 1.06 8.58
C GLU A 157 7.17 0.93 8.48
N HIS A 158 6.54 0.67 9.62
CA HIS A 158 5.10 0.51 9.75
C HIS A 158 4.36 1.83 9.50
N ILE A 159 3.26 1.80 8.73
CA ILE A 159 2.46 3.00 8.47
C ILE A 159 1.37 3.20 9.51
N SER A 160 1.11 4.46 9.89
CA SER A 160 0.01 4.82 10.78
C SER A 160 -1.35 4.69 10.07
N PHE A 161 -2.43 4.56 10.86
CA PHE A 161 -3.80 4.56 10.35
C PHE A 161 -4.12 5.82 9.53
N GLY A 162 -3.64 7.00 9.96
CA GLY A 162 -3.82 8.26 9.23
C GLY A 162 -3.16 8.22 7.84
N ARG A 163 -1.94 7.66 7.74
CA ARG A 163 -1.24 7.51 6.46
C ARG A 163 -1.92 6.49 5.55
N ALA A 164 -2.39 5.37 6.10
CA ALA A 164 -3.19 4.38 5.36
C ALA A 164 -4.50 4.97 4.85
N SER A 165 -5.18 5.79 5.66
CA SER A 165 -6.38 6.54 5.26
C SER A 165 -6.09 7.54 4.14
N GLY A 166 -5.04 8.35 4.28
CA GLY A 166 -4.59 9.26 3.23
C GLY A 166 -4.32 8.56 1.92
N ARG A 167 -3.67 7.38 1.99
CA ARG A 167 -3.43 6.53 0.82
C ARG A 167 -4.72 6.01 0.19
N PHE A 168 -5.72 5.65 1.00
CA PHE A 168 -7.04 5.23 0.48
C PHE A 168 -7.73 6.36 -0.28
N PHE A 169 -7.78 7.56 0.27
CA PHE A 169 -8.38 8.71 -0.43
C PHE A 169 -7.55 9.15 -1.63
N ALA A 170 -6.23 9.07 -1.59
CA ALA A 170 -5.37 9.33 -2.75
C ALA A 170 -5.62 8.35 -3.92
N LYS A 171 -6.15 7.13 -3.65
CA LYS A 171 -6.61 6.22 -4.72
C LYS A 171 -7.78 6.80 -5.51
N MET A 172 -8.64 7.62 -4.90
CA MET A 172 -9.72 8.30 -5.62
C MET A 172 -9.15 9.28 -6.64
N ILE A 173 -8.12 10.04 -6.26
CA ILE A 173 -7.38 10.94 -7.18
C ILE A 173 -6.75 10.13 -8.32
N SER A 174 -6.10 9.00 -8.00
CA SER A 174 -5.51 8.10 -9.02
C SER A 174 -6.56 7.54 -9.99
N GLY A 175 -7.79 7.33 -9.50
CA GLY A 175 -8.93 6.86 -10.31
C GLY A 175 -9.53 7.92 -11.21
N LEU A 176 -9.39 9.20 -10.90
CA LEU A 176 -9.84 10.31 -11.73
C LEU A 176 -8.96 10.52 -12.98
N ILE A 177 -7.74 9.97 -12.97
CA ILE A 177 -6.84 10.07 -14.13
C ILE A 177 -7.29 9.08 -15.20
N PRO A 178 -7.56 9.56 -16.45
CA PRO A 178 -7.98 8.70 -17.54
C PRO A 178 -7.04 7.50 -17.75
N LEU A 179 -7.59 6.39 -18.26
CA LEU A 179 -6.85 5.15 -18.56
C LEU A 179 -6.19 4.48 -17.36
N GLY A 180 -6.47 4.93 -16.12
CA GLY A 180 -5.87 4.37 -14.92
C GLY A 180 -4.35 4.57 -14.80
N ILE A 181 -3.81 5.58 -15.49
CA ILE A 181 -2.36 5.90 -15.50
C ILE A 181 -1.82 6.01 -14.08
N GLY A 182 -2.58 6.60 -13.15
CA GLY A 182 -2.19 6.72 -11.75
C GLY A 182 -1.89 5.38 -11.04
N TYR A 183 -2.47 4.27 -11.50
CA TYR A 183 -2.19 2.92 -11.01
C TYR A 183 -1.09 2.22 -11.81
N ILE A 184 -1.11 2.38 -13.13
CA ILE A 184 -0.18 1.73 -14.08
C ILE A 184 1.26 2.21 -13.84
N MET A 185 1.46 3.43 -13.36
CA MET A 185 2.77 3.98 -12.99
C MET A 185 3.59 3.04 -12.09
N ALA A 186 2.95 2.24 -11.25
CA ALA A 186 3.63 1.23 -10.43
C ALA A 186 4.39 0.16 -11.24
N GLY A 187 4.13 0.04 -12.54
CA GLY A 187 4.89 -0.82 -13.45
C GLY A 187 6.22 -0.20 -13.90
N PHE A 188 6.30 1.13 -13.97
CA PHE A 188 7.35 1.87 -14.66
C PHE A 188 8.26 2.67 -13.74
N THR A 189 7.80 3.09 -12.55
CA THR A 189 8.62 3.84 -11.59
C THR A 189 9.71 2.97 -10.98
N GLU A 190 10.85 3.55 -10.61
CA GLU A 190 12.00 2.85 -10.02
C GLU A 190 11.63 2.08 -8.74
N ARG A 191 10.82 2.70 -7.87
CA ARG A 191 10.35 2.09 -6.61
C ARG A 191 9.01 1.38 -6.76
N LYS A 192 8.55 1.14 -8.00
CA LYS A 192 7.24 0.53 -8.30
C LYS A 192 6.07 1.18 -7.56
N GLN A 193 6.07 2.51 -7.43
CA GLN A 193 5.04 3.30 -6.75
C GLN A 193 3.96 3.74 -7.73
N ALA A 194 2.70 3.58 -7.35
CA ALA A 194 1.55 4.23 -7.98
C ALA A 194 1.40 5.67 -7.46
N LEU A 195 0.59 6.49 -8.12
CA LEU A 195 0.41 7.90 -7.75
C LEU A 195 -0.04 8.06 -6.29
N HIS A 196 -1.01 7.27 -5.84
CA HIS A 196 -1.50 7.31 -4.46
C HIS A 196 -0.45 6.85 -3.43
N ASP A 197 0.51 5.99 -3.82
CA ASP A 197 1.63 5.61 -2.96
C ASP A 197 2.61 6.78 -2.81
N MET A 198 2.86 7.51 -3.90
CA MET A 198 3.73 8.69 -3.89
C MET A 198 3.14 9.81 -3.04
N ILE A 199 1.83 10.08 -3.19
CA ILE A 199 1.11 11.09 -2.39
C ILE A 199 1.18 10.75 -0.90
N ALA A 200 1.01 9.48 -0.53
CA ALA A 200 1.03 9.03 0.86
C ALA A 200 2.43 8.74 1.41
N GLY A 201 3.49 8.83 0.58
CA GLY A 201 4.86 8.47 0.97
C GLY A 201 5.02 7.01 1.38
N CYS A 202 4.31 6.10 0.67
CA CYS A 202 4.28 4.67 0.97
C CYS A 202 5.00 3.84 -0.09
N LEU A 203 5.42 2.64 0.32
CA LEU A 203 5.98 1.61 -0.55
C LEU A 203 5.16 0.32 -0.41
N VAL A 204 5.08 -0.47 -1.46
CA VAL A 204 4.52 -1.82 -1.38
C VAL A 204 5.64 -2.80 -1.70
N LEU A 205 5.96 -3.62 -0.71
CA LEU A 205 7.07 -4.56 -0.73
C LEU A 205 6.54 -5.98 -0.84
N ARG A 206 7.41 -6.89 -1.29
CA ARG A 206 7.18 -8.33 -1.32
C ARG A 206 8.10 -9.00 -0.30
N ARG A 207 7.53 -9.96 0.43
CA ARG A 207 8.30 -10.85 1.33
C ARG A 207 9.10 -11.87 0.55
#